data_bb2403c354ff3153c5df35282964ace6
#
_entry.id   bb2403c354ff3153c5df35282964ace6
#
_cell.length_a   1.000
_cell.length_b   1.000
_cell.length_c   1.000
_cell.angle_alpha   90.00
_cell.angle_beta   90.00
_cell.angle_gamma   90.00
#
_symmetry.space_group_name_H-M   'P 1'
#
loop_
_entity.id
_entity.type
_entity.pdbx_description
1 polymer ?
#
loop_
_entity_poly.entity_id
_entity_poly.type
_entity_poly.pdbx_seq_one_letter_code
_entity_poly.pdbx_strand_id
1 'polypeptide(L)'
;MLNRRRLLLTLAALAAPASRAAISYPQVLPRALVFPQDFGAHADFRTEWWYLTGWLGDRQRPLGFQLTFFRSRTDVDPANPSAFAARQLVIAHAAIADPARGSLLLDERIARAGFGLAEAASGDTDVRLSGWRLFRDAETDTYHAQIAAREFTLGFKAVAGAPPWLQGEQGLSRKGPDPLQASYYYSRPQLKVQAKLSRGGKVE
;
A
#
# COMPACT_ATOMS: atom_id res chain seq x y z
N MET A 1 -61.82 12.31 -2.40
CA MET A 1 -60.94 13.35 -1.86
C MET A 1 -59.82 12.69 -1.06
N LEU A 2 -58.60 12.75 -1.50
CA LEU A 2 -57.44 12.22 -0.75
C LEU A 2 -57.21 13.10 0.47
N ASN A 3 -57.27 12.49 1.64
CA ASN A 3 -57.09 13.21 2.90
C ASN A 3 -55.59 13.59 3.06
N ARG A 4 -55.28 14.90 3.29
CA ARG A 4 -53.94 15.45 3.43
C ARG A 4 -53.02 14.64 4.38
N ARG A 5 -53.60 14.07 5.45
CA ARG A 5 -52.89 13.19 6.40
C ARG A 5 -52.41 11.89 5.76
N ARG A 6 -53.19 11.29 4.85
CA ARG A 6 -52.77 10.05 4.14
C ARG A 6 -51.68 10.32 3.11
N LEU A 7 -51.72 11.50 2.46
CA LEU A 7 -50.66 11.92 1.53
C LEU A 7 -49.32 12.16 2.24
N LEU A 8 -49.34 12.74 3.44
CA LEU A 8 -48.11 12.97 4.24
C LEU A 8 -47.55 11.64 4.79
N LEU A 9 -48.38 10.67 5.14
CA LEU A 9 -47.89 9.36 5.57
C LEU A 9 -47.30 8.52 4.43
N THR A 10 -47.81 8.66 3.21
CA THR A 10 -47.21 8.00 2.02
C THR A 10 -45.92 8.65 1.59
N LEU A 11 -45.77 9.97 1.72
CA LEU A 11 -44.50 10.64 1.46
C LEU A 11 -43.39 10.32 2.51
N ALA A 12 -43.79 10.13 3.78
CA ALA A 12 -42.83 9.74 4.84
C ALA A 12 -42.34 8.31 4.66
N ALA A 13 -43.14 7.39 4.10
CA ALA A 13 -42.70 6.02 3.81
C ALA A 13 -41.73 5.90 2.64
N LEU A 14 -41.70 6.89 1.71
CA LEU A 14 -40.72 6.97 0.60
C LEU A 14 -39.38 7.57 1.00
N ALA A 15 -39.28 8.16 2.19
CA ALA A 15 -38.07 8.78 2.72
C ALA A 15 -37.29 7.87 3.68
N ALA A 16 -37.58 6.58 3.74
CA ALA A 16 -36.76 5.65 4.50
C ALA A 16 -35.36 5.63 3.87
N PRO A 17 -34.29 5.99 4.61
CA PRO A 17 -32.95 5.92 4.07
C PRO A 17 -32.71 4.47 3.65
N ALA A 18 -32.38 4.26 2.38
CA ALA A 18 -31.92 2.96 1.92
C ALA A 18 -30.71 2.59 2.78
N SER A 19 -30.86 1.63 3.66
CA SER A 19 -29.76 1.12 4.48
C SER A 19 -28.73 0.57 3.49
N ARG A 20 -27.64 1.31 3.27
CA ARG A 20 -26.50 0.82 2.50
C ARG A 20 -25.92 -0.35 3.30
N ALA A 21 -25.98 -1.54 2.72
CA ALA A 21 -25.29 -2.68 3.30
C ALA A 21 -23.82 -2.30 3.50
N ALA A 22 -23.31 -2.48 4.71
CA ALA A 22 -21.90 -2.28 4.98
C ALA A 22 -21.07 -3.21 4.09
N ILE A 23 -20.01 -2.68 3.46
CA ILE A 23 -19.14 -3.51 2.64
C ILE A 23 -18.44 -4.51 3.55
N SER A 24 -18.58 -5.79 3.21
CA SER A 24 -17.85 -6.86 3.88
C SER A 24 -16.50 -7.06 3.22
N TYR A 25 -15.44 -7.20 4.03
CA TYR A 25 -14.09 -7.54 3.59
C TYR A 25 -13.83 -9.03 3.89
N PRO A 26 -13.07 -9.74 3.02
CA PRO A 26 -12.65 -11.10 3.32
C PRO A 26 -11.89 -11.17 4.64
N GLN A 27 -12.11 -12.25 5.37
CA GLN A 27 -11.30 -12.57 6.55
C GLN A 27 -9.96 -13.13 6.12
N VAL A 28 -8.91 -12.83 6.90
CA VAL A 28 -7.60 -13.45 6.74
C VAL A 28 -7.62 -14.79 7.47
N LEU A 29 -7.74 -15.87 6.69
CA LEU A 29 -7.81 -17.24 7.19
C LEU A 29 -6.47 -17.95 7.01
N PRO A 30 -6.14 -18.97 7.83
CA PRO A 30 -4.93 -19.77 7.65
C PRO A 30 -4.87 -20.38 6.23
N ARG A 31 -3.80 -20.11 5.50
CA ARG A 31 -3.47 -20.74 4.21
C ARG A 31 -1.97 -20.65 3.96
N ALA A 32 -1.47 -21.51 3.10
CA ALA A 32 -0.12 -21.36 2.59
C ALA A 32 0.00 -20.11 1.72
N LEU A 33 1.07 -19.33 1.89
CA LEU A 33 1.44 -18.28 0.98
C LEU A 33 2.17 -18.87 -0.24
N VAL A 34 1.82 -18.38 -1.43
CA VAL A 34 2.35 -18.87 -2.71
C VAL A 34 3.08 -17.72 -3.39
N PHE A 35 4.40 -17.83 -3.50
CA PHE A 35 5.22 -16.83 -4.18
C PHE A 35 5.51 -17.23 -5.62
N PRO A 36 5.52 -16.26 -6.57
CA PRO A 36 5.51 -14.83 -6.40
C PRO A 36 4.14 -14.21 -6.17
N GLN A 37 3.04 -14.95 -6.27
CA GLN A 37 1.68 -14.42 -6.29
C GLN A 37 1.34 -13.58 -5.04
N ASP A 38 1.76 -14.04 -3.86
CA ASP A 38 1.56 -13.31 -2.60
C ASP A 38 2.56 -12.15 -2.39
N PHE A 39 3.43 -11.83 -3.36
CA PHE A 39 4.14 -10.56 -3.39
C PHE A 39 3.27 -9.42 -3.94
N GLY A 40 2.26 -9.74 -4.74
CA GLY A 40 1.35 -8.79 -5.37
C GLY A 40 0.19 -8.35 -4.47
N ALA A 41 -0.72 -7.57 -5.06
CA ALA A 41 -1.89 -7.06 -4.38
C ALA A 41 -3.03 -8.08 -4.34
N HIS A 42 -3.74 -8.11 -3.22
CA HIS A 42 -4.97 -8.87 -2.98
C HIS A 42 -6.13 -7.87 -2.86
N ALA A 43 -6.65 -7.42 -3.99
CA ALA A 43 -7.54 -6.26 -4.10
C ALA A 43 -8.83 -6.35 -3.26
N ASP A 44 -9.25 -7.55 -2.86
CA ASP A 44 -10.45 -7.76 -2.06
C ASP A 44 -10.29 -7.45 -0.57
N PHE A 45 -9.07 -7.58 -0.05
CA PHE A 45 -8.78 -7.22 1.33
C PHE A 45 -8.83 -5.71 1.54
N ARG A 46 -9.11 -5.30 2.77
CA ARG A 46 -9.28 -3.89 3.11
C ARG A 46 -8.00 -3.09 2.92
N THR A 47 -6.87 -3.58 3.43
CA THR A 47 -5.59 -2.85 3.41
C THR A 47 -4.42 -3.80 3.25
N GLU A 48 -3.45 -3.40 2.44
CA GLU A 48 -2.17 -4.08 2.25
C GLU A 48 -1.06 -3.04 2.22
N TRP A 49 0.18 -3.50 2.43
CA TRP A 49 1.34 -2.63 2.36
C TRP A 49 2.58 -3.37 1.87
N TRP A 50 3.43 -2.62 1.21
CA TRP A 50 4.80 -2.98 0.85
C TRP A 50 5.71 -1.94 1.46
N TYR A 51 6.68 -2.35 2.26
CA TYR A 51 7.63 -1.40 2.78
C TYR A 51 9.05 -1.93 2.76
N LEU A 52 10.00 -1.01 2.52
CA LEU A 52 11.43 -1.25 2.64
C LEU A 52 11.99 -0.19 3.56
N THR A 53 12.82 -0.63 4.49
CA THR A 53 13.58 0.25 5.36
C THR A 53 15.01 -0.27 5.45
N GLY A 54 15.95 0.63 5.57
CA GLY A 54 17.36 0.26 5.62
C GLY A 54 18.25 1.48 5.79
N TRP A 55 19.51 1.27 5.53
CA TRP A 55 20.51 2.32 5.59
C TRP A 55 21.43 2.27 4.36
N LEU A 56 21.95 3.43 3.98
CA LEU A 56 22.89 3.68 2.89
C LEU A 56 24.14 4.33 3.45
N GLY A 57 25.21 4.36 2.66
CA GLY A 57 26.49 4.93 3.06
C GLY A 57 27.31 3.97 3.91
N ASP A 58 28.24 4.51 4.67
CA ASP A 58 29.12 3.77 5.55
C ASP A 58 28.76 3.95 7.04
N ARG A 59 29.48 3.27 7.92
CA ARG A 59 29.22 3.34 9.37
C ARG A 59 29.49 4.73 9.98
N GLN A 60 30.29 5.56 9.31
CA GLN A 60 30.64 6.90 9.79
C GLN A 60 29.58 7.93 9.40
N ARG A 61 28.92 7.72 8.26
CA ARG A 61 27.86 8.57 7.73
C ARG A 61 26.66 7.74 7.23
N PRO A 62 25.96 7.05 8.11
CA PRO A 62 24.79 6.27 7.72
C PRO A 62 23.64 7.21 7.37
N LEU A 63 22.94 6.89 6.28
CA LEU A 63 21.67 7.52 5.91
C LEU A 63 20.58 6.47 6.00
N GLY A 64 19.59 6.68 6.85
CA GLY A 64 18.43 5.83 6.90
C GLY A 64 17.49 6.16 5.74
N PHE A 65 16.83 5.15 5.18
CA PHE A 65 15.73 5.36 4.26
C PHE A 65 14.53 4.49 4.63
N GLN A 66 13.36 4.98 4.29
CA GLN A 66 12.11 4.23 4.36
C GLN A 66 11.27 4.53 3.13
N LEU A 67 10.68 3.49 2.56
CA LEU A 67 9.69 3.57 1.50
C LEU A 67 8.52 2.67 1.87
N THR A 68 7.32 3.20 1.85
CA THR A 68 6.11 2.43 2.11
C THR A 68 5.05 2.77 1.07
N PHE A 69 4.44 1.75 0.51
CA PHE A 69 3.22 1.85 -0.26
C PHE A 69 2.11 1.11 0.48
N PHE A 70 0.94 1.72 0.54
CA PHE A 70 -0.29 1.10 1.02
C PHE A 70 -1.30 1.05 -0.12
N ARG A 71 -2.06 -0.01 -0.17
CA ARG A 71 -3.29 -0.11 -0.94
C ARG A 71 -4.45 -0.24 0.04
N SER A 72 -5.49 0.54 -0.16
CA SER A 72 -6.70 0.48 0.66
C SER A 72 -7.93 0.39 -0.23
N ARG A 73 -8.77 -0.62 0.00
CA ARG A 73 -10.09 -0.72 -0.58
C ARG A 73 -11.04 0.20 0.19
N THR A 74 -11.78 1.02 -0.54
CA THR A 74 -12.73 1.98 0.04
C THR A 74 -14.10 1.34 0.24
N ASP A 75 -14.98 2.06 0.94
CA ASP A 75 -16.39 1.68 1.12
C ASP A 75 -17.28 2.12 -0.07
N VAL A 76 -16.71 2.31 -1.26
CA VAL A 76 -17.46 2.54 -2.49
C VAL A 76 -18.10 1.23 -2.92
N ASP A 77 -19.41 1.29 -3.16
CA ASP A 77 -20.20 0.16 -3.64
C ASP A 77 -19.55 -0.47 -4.89
N PRO A 78 -19.22 -1.78 -4.90
CA PRO A 78 -18.67 -2.46 -6.07
C PRO A 78 -19.58 -2.37 -7.29
N ALA A 79 -20.91 -2.29 -7.10
CA ALA A 79 -21.90 -2.14 -8.16
C ALA A 79 -22.01 -0.70 -8.70
N ASN A 80 -21.33 0.28 -8.11
CA ASN A 80 -21.32 1.65 -8.61
C ASN A 80 -20.80 1.69 -10.05
N PRO A 81 -21.59 2.10 -11.07
CA PRO A 81 -21.19 2.05 -12.47
C PRO A 81 -20.16 3.13 -12.85
N SER A 82 -19.92 4.10 -11.99
CA SER A 82 -19.04 5.22 -12.30
C SER A 82 -17.59 4.75 -12.47
N ALA A 83 -16.98 5.04 -13.62
CA ALA A 83 -15.55 4.88 -13.83
C ALA A 83 -14.72 5.77 -12.86
N PHE A 84 -15.34 6.82 -12.31
CA PHE A 84 -14.72 7.72 -11.34
C PHE A 84 -14.85 7.23 -9.88
N ALA A 85 -15.51 6.12 -9.63
CA ALA A 85 -15.62 5.55 -8.29
C ALA A 85 -14.23 5.16 -7.76
N ALA A 86 -13.81 5.77 -6.65
CA ALA A 86 -12.50 5.53 -6.04
C ALA A 86 -12.53 4.23 -5.23
N ARG A 87 -12.63 3.05 -5.88
CA ARG A 87 -12.73 1.74 -5.21
C ARG A 87 -11.45 1.36 -4.46
N GLN A 88 -10.31 1.82 -4.96
CA GLN A 88 -8.99 1.56 -4.39
C GLN A 88 -8.23 2.88 -4.27
N LEU A 89 -7.52 3.05 -3.17
CA LEU A 89 -6.56 4.12 -2.95
C LEU A 89 -5.17 3.51 -2.85
N VAL A 90 -4.18 4.20 -3.40
CA VAL A 90 -2.76 3.94 -3.13
C VAL A 90 -2.20 5.15 -2.40
N ILE A 91 -1.47 4.90 -1.33
CA ILE A 91 -0.82 5.89 -0.49
C ILE A 91 0.66 5.52 -0.46
N ALA A 92 1.56 6.47 -0.54
CA ALA A 92 2.99 6.20 -0.39
C ALA A 92 3.67 7.25 0.47
N HIS A 93 4.62 6.78 1.29
CA HIS A 93 5.51 7.59 2.09
C HIS A 93 6.95 7.25 1.73
N ALA A 94 7.79 8.25 1.56
CA ALA A 94 9.23 8.09 1.38
C ALA A 94 9.97 9.04 2.30
N ALA A 95 10.97 8.53 3.03
CA ALA A 95 11.73 9.30 3.97
C ALA A 95 13.23 9.00 3.90
N ILE A 96 14.04 10.03 4.11
CA ILE A 96 15.48 9.94 4.34
C ILE A 96 15.78 10.51 5.72
N ALA A 97 16.45 9.71 6.55
CA ALA A 97 16.97 10.10 7.85
C ALA A 97 18.47 10.36 7.73
N ASP A 98 18.88 11.60 7.92
CA ASP A 98 20.28 12.01 7.96
C ASP A 98 20.59 12.53 9.36
N PRO A 99 21.41 11.82 10.16
CA PRO A 99 21.78 12.27 11.51
C PRO A 99 22.43 13.65 11.53
N ALA A 100 23.20 13.99 10.49
CA ALA A 100 23.85 15.30 10.41
C ALA A 100 22.87 16.45 10.15
N ARG A 101 21.69 16.15 9.56
CA ARG A 101 20.64 17.15 9.34
C ARG A 101 19.77 17.37 10.58
N GLY A 102 19.64 16.37 11.44
CA GLY A 102 18.78 16.44 12.63
C GLY A 102 17.27 16.44 12.36
N SER A 103 16.85 16.24 11.08
CA SER A 103 15.44 16.18 10.68
C SER A 103 15.25 15.23 9.52
N LEU A 104 14.07 14.65 9.41
CA LEU A 104 13.69 13.81 8.27
C LEU A 104 13.41 14.66 7.03
N LEU A 105 13.85 14.17 5.87
CA LEU A 105 13.26 14.54 4.58
C LEU A 105 12.11 13.57 4.35
N LEU A 106 10.90 14.08 4.21
CA LEU A 106 9.69 13.28 4.05
C LEU A 106 8.84 13.83 2.91
N ASP A 107 8.34 12.93 2.09
CA ASP A 107 7.28 13.22 1.14
C ASP A 107 6.23 12.10 1.17
N GLU A 108 4.98 12.48 0.89
CA GLU A 108 3.85 11.58 0.88
C GLU A 108 2.91 11.87 -0.28
N ARG A 109 2.29 10.84 -0.81
CA ARG A 109 1.35 10.91 -1.92
C ARG A 109 0.16 10.03 -1.67
N ILE A 110 -0.98 10.44 -2.23
CA ILE A 110 -2.19 9.63 -2.27
C ILE A 110 -2.89 9.86 -3.60
N ALA A 111 -3.36 8.78 -4.21
CA ALA A 111 -4.27 8.84 -5.35
C ALA A 111 -5.21 7.64 -5.36
N ARG A 112 -6.36 7.81 -6.03
CA ARG A 112 -7.21 6.67 -6.38
C ARG A 112 -6.55 5.85 -7.47
N ALA A 113 -6.76 4.54 -7.44
CA ALA A 113 -6.29 3.64 -8.50
C ALA A 113 -6.99 3.93 -9.84
N GLY A 114 -6.29 3.68 -10.93
CA GLY A 114 -6.74 3.91 -12.29
C GLY A 114 -6.28 5.25 -12.88
N PHE A 115 -6.64 5.47 -14.14
CA PHE A 115 -6.33 6.69 -14.93
C PHE A 115 -4.82 6.99 -15.05
N GLY A 116 -3.96 5.99 -14.90
CA GLY A 116 -2.51 6.19 -14.89
C GLY A 116 -1.97 6.88 -13.63
N LEU A 117 -2.82 7.17 -12.62
CA LEU A 117 -2.41 7.85 -11.40
C LEU A 117 -1.81 6.90 -10.38
N ALA A 118 -2.44 5.77 -10.15
CA ALA A 118 -2.01 4.77 -9.18
C ALA A 118 -2.48 3.37 -9.58
N GLU A 119 -1.67 2.36 -9.24
CA GLU A 119 -1.94 0.96 -9.48
C GLU A 119 -1.16 0.09 -8.49
N ALA A 120 -1.74 -1.04 -8.09
CA ALA A 120 -1.05 -2.12 -7.41
C ALA A 120 -1.40 -3.43 -8.13
N ALA A 121 -0.41 -4.03 -8.77
CA ALA A 121 -0.59 -5.24 -9.57
C ALA A 121 -0.81 -6.48 -8.68
N SER A 122 -1.66 -7.39 -9.13
CA SER A 122 -1.76 -8.74 -8.56
C SER A 122 -0.67 -9.63 -9.14
N GLY A 123 -0.26 -10.65 -8.40
CA GLY A 123 0.67 -11.68 -8.89
C GLY A 123 2.15 -11.44 -8.61
N ASP A 124 2.62 -10.21 -8.53
CA ASP A 124 3.96 -9.84 -8.04
C ASP A 124 3.98 -8.38 -7.58
N THR A 125 5.04 -7.97 -6.89
CA THR A 125 5.21 -6.59 -6.47
C THR A 125 5.39 -5.67 -7.69
N ASP A 126 4.39 -4.87 -8.00
CA ASP A 126 4.50 -3.69 -8.86
C ASP A 126 3.45 -2.67 -8.42
N VAL A 127 3.89 -1.66 -7.68
CA VAL A 127 3.03 -0.61 -7.16
C VAL A 127 3.50 0.73 -7.69
N ARG A 128 2.56 1.50 -8.24
CA ARG A 128 2.82 2.81 -8.85
C ARG A 128 1.92 3.87 -8.25
N LEU A 129 2.46 5.07 -8.07
CA LEU A 129 1.70 6.22 -7.58
C LEU A 129 2.35 7.52 -8.05
N SER A 130 1.69 8.20 -9.00
CA SER A 130 2.09 9.56 -9.45
C SER A 130 3.59 9.69 -9.76
N GLY A 131 4.14 8.74 -10.53
CA GLY A 131 5.55 8.72 -10.91
C GLY A 131 6.49 8.01 -9.91
N TRP A 132 6.02 7.65 -8.73
CA TRP A 132 6.74 6.74 -7.84
C TRP A 132 6.43 5.30 -8.20
N ARG A 133 7.42 4.41 -8.06
CA ARG A 133 7.24 2.99 -8.34
C ARG A 133 8.10 2.14 -7.41
N LEU A 134 7.54 1.02 -6.97
CA LEU A 134 8.24 -0.12 -6.38
C LEU A 134 7.84 -1.36 -7.17
N PHE A 135 8.82 -2.10 -7.71
CA PHE A 135 8.53 -3.34 -8.40
C PHE A 135 9.61 -4.40 -8.14
N ARG A 136 9.26 -5.65 -8.31
CA ARG A 136 10.18 -6.78 -8.29
C ARG A 136 10.43 -7.27 -9.72
N ASP A 137 11.69 -7.46 -10.05
CA ASP A 137 12.13 -8.23 -11.19
C ASP A 137 12.15 -9.71 -10.79
N ALA A 138 11.29 -10.51 -11.41
CA ALA A 138 11.13 -11.92 -11.09
C ALA A 138 12.33 -12.78 -11.51
N GLU A 139 13.04 -12.41 -12.59
CA GLU A 139 14.19 -13.15 -13.10
C GLU A 139 15.39 -13.06 -12.16
N THR A 140 15.62 -11.88 -11.60
CA THR A 140 16.77 -11.59 -10.75
C THR A 140 16.44 -11.56 -9.26
N ASP A 141 15.16 -11.74 -8.90
CA ASP A 141 14.64 -11.59 -7.54
C ASP A 141 15.07 -10.26 -6.88
N THR A 142 15.00 -9.19 -7.64
CA THR A 142 15.49 -7.88 -7.25
C THR A 142 14.34 -6.88 -7.18
N TYR A 143 14.22 -6.18 -6.05
CA TYR A 143 13.30 -5.06 -5.91
C TYR A 143 13.94 -3.78 -6.45
N HIS A 144 13.17 -3.00 -7.17
CA HIS A 144 13.56 -1.71 -7.71
C HIS A 144 12.61 -0.64 -7.19
N ALA A 145 13.14 0.51 -6.81
CA ALA A 145 12.34 1.68 -6.52
C ALA A 145 12.82 2.91 -7.27
N GLN A 146 11.87 3.75 -7.64
CA GLN A 146 12.09 5.06 -8.24
C GLN A 146 11.17 6.06 -7.56
N ILE A 147 11.75 7.00 -6.81
CA ILE A 147 11.06 7.96 -5.98
C ILE A 147 11.57 9.36 -6.34
N ALA A 148 10.67 10.21 -6.84
CA ALA A 148 10.93 11.62 -7.07
C ALA A 148 10.11 12.43 -6.05
N ALA A 149 10.70 12.63 -4.87
CA ALA A 149 10.14 13.43 -3.79
C ALA A 149 10.43 14.92 -4.00
N ARG A 150 9.80 15.80 -3.20
CA ARG A 150 9.98 17.25 -3.30
C ARG A 150 11.42 17.70 -3.03
N GLU A 151 12.07 17.10 -2.05
CA GLU A 151 13.40 17.50 -1.60
C GLU A 151 14.50 16.51 -1.94
N PHE A 152 14.15 15.33 -2.47
CA PHE A 152 15.13 14.31 -2.85
C PHE A 152 14.60 13.41 -3.97
N THR A 153 15.53 12.74 -4.65
CA THR A 153 15.22 11.59 -5.49
C THR A 153 15.95 10.37 -4.96
N LEU A 154 15.26 9.24 -4.89
CA LEU A 154 15.85 7.97 -4.47
C LEU A 154 15.54 6.90 -5.52
N GLY A 155 16.58 6.33 -6.10
CA GLY A 155 16.50 5.13 -6.90
C GLY A 155 17.33 4.03 -6.25
N PHE A 156 16.80 2.81 -6.12
CA PHE A 156 17.57 1.70 -5.61
C PHE A 156 17.24 0.36 -6.27
N LYS A 157 18.21 -0.55 -6.13
CA LYS A 157 18.06 -1.99 -6.35
C LYS A 157 18.32 -2.68 -5.03
N ALA A 158 17.44 -3.63 -4.66
CA ALA A 158 17.55 -4.40 -3.43
C ALA A 158 17.44 -5.89 -3.78
N VAL A 159 18.59 -6.57 -3.79
CA VAL A 159 18.70 -7.99 -4.17
C VAL A 159 18.40 -8.86 -2.97
N ALA A 160 17.50 -9.82 -3.15
CA ALA A 160 17.18 -10.79 -2.14
C ALA A 160 18.18 -11.95 -2.14
N GLY A 161 18.72 -12.26 -0.97
CA GLY A 161 19.64 -13.37 -0.77
C GLY A 161 19.01 -14.62 -0.14
N ALA A 162 17.74 -14.55 0.23
CA ALA A 162 17.03 -15.60 0.92
C ALA A 162 15.52 -15.59 0.56
N PRO A 163 14.82 -16.74 0.70
CA PRO A 163 13.38 -16.79 0.55
C PRO A 163 12.67 -15.93 1.61
N PRO A 164 11.37 -15.61 1.40
CA PRO A 164 10.58 -14.90 2.39
C PRO A 164 10.48 -15.64 3.72
N TRP A 165 10.58 -14.90 4.83
CA TRP A 165 10.30 -15.39 6.18
C TRP A 165 8.84 -15.12 6.51
N LEU A 166 8.10 -16.18 6.77
CA LEU A 166 6.68 -16.10 7.14
C LEU A 166 6.57 -15.68 8.61
N GLN A 167 5.84 -14.61 8.87
CA GLN A 167 5.64 -14.07 10.21
C GLN A 167 4.40 -14.68 10.87
N GLY A 168 4.42 -14.80 12.20
CA GLY A 168 3.31 -15.39 12.95
C GLY A 168 3.15 -16.90 12.66
N GLU A 169 1.93 -17.33 12.47
CA GLU A 169 1.60 -18.75 12.18
C GLU A 169 1.61 -18.98 10.67
N GLN A 170 2.76 -19.39 10.12
CA GLN A 170 2.95 -19.66 8.67
C GLN A 170 2.49 -18.51 7.76
N GLY A 171 2.74 -17.27 8.19
CA GLY A 171 2.34 -16.07 7.46
C GLY A 171 1.03 -15.44 7.94
N LEU A 172 0.26 -16.09 8.80
CA LEU A 172 -0.88 -15.48 9.46
C LEU A 172 -0.41 -14.71 10.68
N SER A 173 -0.46 -13.39 10.62
CA SER A 173 -0.01 -12.50 11.68
C SER A 173 -1.20 -11.78 12.33
N ARG A 174 -1.48 -12.08 13.58
CA ARG A 174 -2.50 -11.39 14.37
C ARG A 174 -2.04 -9.97 14.71
N LYS A 175 -2.97 -9.03 14.65
CA LYS A 175 -2.73 -7.60 14.92
C LYS A 175 -3.50 -7.10 16.16
N GLY A 176 -4.37 -7.93 16.72
CA GLY A 176 -5.17 -7.61 17.89
C GLY A 176 -5.93 -8.83 18.41
N PRO A 177 -6.74 -8.66 19.47
CA PRO A 177 -7.49 -9.74 20.10
C PRO A 177 -8.61 -10.31 19.23
N ASP A 178 -9.19 -9.50 18.34
CA ASP A 178 -10.24 -9.92 17.43
C ASP A 178 -9.64 -10.81 16.32
N PRO A 179 -10.21 -11.98 16.04
CA PRO A 179 -9.78 -12.85 14.94
C PRO A 179 -9.75 -12.16 13.56
N LEU A 180 -10.56 -11.13 13.35
CA LEU A 180 -10.57 -10.33 12.13
C LEU A 180 -9.37 -9.38 12.02
N GLN A 181 -8.69 -9.12 13.12
CA GLN A 181 -7.49 -8.28 13.16
C GLN A 181 -6.25 -9.11 12.84
N ALA A 182 -6.15 -9.57 11.62
CA ALA A 182 -5.03 -10.35 11.12
C ALA A 182 -4.61 -9.87 9.72
N SER A 183 -3.39 -10.20 9.34
CA SER A 183 -2.87 -9.99 7.98
C SER A 183 -2.03 -11.18 7.55
N TYR A 184 -1.93 -11.42 6.26
CA TYR A 184 -0.81 -12.18 5.72
C TYR A 184 0.44 -11.32 5.81
N TYR A 185 1.50 -11.88 6.38
CA TYR A 185 2.72 -11.12 6.60
C TYR A 185 3.96 -11.99 6.40
N TYR A 186 4.84 -11.52 5.56
CA TYR A 186 6.17 -12.06 5.36
C TYR A 186 7.19 -10.92 5.43
N SER A 187 8.45 -11.28 5.65
CA SER A 187 9.60 -10.36 5.61
C SER A 187 10.69 -10.92 4.72
N ARG A 188 11.45 -10.06 4.08
CA ARG A 188 12.68 -10.41 3.37
C ARG A 188 13.82 -9.57 3.96
N PRO A 189 14.44 -10.04 5.06
CA PRO A 189 15.51 -9.31 5.72
C PRO A 189 16.80 -9.37 4.91
N GLN A 190 17.73 -8.44 5.22
CA GLN A 190 19.10 -8.41 4.71
C GLN A 190 19.23 -8.32 3.18
N LEU A 191 18.31 -7.59 2.54
CA LEU A 191 18.45 -7.26 1.14
C LEU A 191 19.75 -6.46 0.91
N LYS A 192 20.50 -6.82 -0.13
CA LYS A 192 21.68 -6.05 -0.55
C LYS A 192 21.23 -4.87 -1.38
N VAL A 193 21.39 -3.66 -0.85
CA VAL A 193 20.91 -2.42 -1.49
C VAL A 193 22.03 -1.69 -2.18
N GLN A 194 21.78 -1.28 -3.43
CA GLN A 194 22.55 -0.28 -4.17
C GLN A 194 21.61 0.87 -4.52
N ALA A 195 21.96 2.08 -4.14
CA ALA A 195 21.08 3.23 -4.31
C ALA A 195 21.82 4.42 -4.93
N LYS A 196 21.02 5.30 -5.57
CA LYS A 196 21.39 6.66 -5.93
C LYS A 196 20.43 7.59 -5.20
N LEU A 197 20.95 8.43 -4.35
CA LEU A 197 20.24 9.48 -3.66
C LEU A 197 20.68 10.84 -4.21
N SER A 198 19.76 11.69 -4.62
CA SER A 198 20.05 13.08 -4.96
C SER A 198 19.25 13.99 -4.06
N ARG A 199 19.92 14.97 -3.46
CA ARG A 199 19.30 16.00 -2.61
C ARG A 199 20.08 17.30 -2.72
N GLY A 200 19.37 18.44 -2.77
CA GLY A 200 20.01 19.74 -2.92
C GLY A 200 20.93 19.85 -4.15
N GLY A 201 20.60 19.13 -5.25
CA GLY A 201 21.39 19.10 -6.49
C GLY A 201 22.68 18.26 -6.45
N LYS A 202 22.95 17.56 -5.34
CA LYS A 202 24.08 16.63 -5.20
C LYS A 202 23.61 15.18 -5.31
N VAL A 203 24.40 14.35 -5.99
CA VAL A 203 24.18 12.88 -6.09
C VAL A 203 25.15 12.19 -5.12
N GLU A 204 24.60 11.29 -4.34
CA GLU A 204 25.31 10.47 -3.34
C GLU A 204 25.10 8.98 -3.61
#